data_13734af7e7d5aefdb7aeb12f8537377e
#
_entry.id   13734af7e7d5aefdb7aeb12f8537377e
#
_cell.length_a   1.000
_cell.length_b   1.000
_cell.length_c   1.000
_cell.angle_alpha   90.00
_cell.angle_beta   90.00
_cell.angle_gamma   90.00
#
_symmetry.space_group_name_H-M   'P 1'
#
loop_
_entity.id
_entity.type
_entity.pdbx_description
1 polymer ?
#
loop_
_entity_poly.entity_id
_entity_poly.type
_entity_poly.pdbx_seq_one_letter_code
_entity_poly.pdbx_strand_id
1 'polypeptide(L)'
;MKRINLLTIALIAVAVLGLSVTGCKKNPGIGQDQAGDFNKSSSAFTDSRTPPATQATIPNVISSNLTLTTANEWILDGPTFVTNGATLTINPGVFVRGRKTSTSGNPSFLIVTRGAKLIANGTQTTPIVFTSDQEPCNRAAGDWGGVVILGNGRTNVATTTSVEGIAASYLPSSPFLSFPASIQYGGSDEADASNASSLKYVRIEFAGDILQNDNELNGLTLGGVGSATTLSNIQVSYGADDGFEFFGGSVNAKYLISYGNNDDDFDFDQGYQGSIQFAVAVKLACASGYSSNPNGIECNNVTSPVTTVNSRVTRPILSNITILGHSASPGPIGSGSAGIGALFRAGTEFTFVNFLVGGFGVGVNYTAAATSPAPVYRDGAIHAFTTPSTPGAPASVDTQTGGLTNDFLGLTSPFSLSCSCTSPSIPNFTSQSPVAAGTLPAVTHAGGVFPAGTMDSAGSAFQGAMGTSRWDLGTYWTSYNLQGNTY
;
A
#
# COMPACT_ATOMS: atom_id res chain seq x y z
N MET A 1 20.67 78.45 2.55
CA MET A 1 21.53 78.97 1.48
C MET A 1 22.13 77.81 0.71
N LYS A 2 21.91 77.81 -0.62
CA LYS A 2 22.72 77.19 -1.69
C LYS A 2 22.86 75.68 -1.68
N ARG A 3 22.31 75.03 -2.61
CA ARG A 3 22.33 74.79 -4.08
C ARG A 3 22.85 73.36 -4.30
N ILE A 4 22.00 72.44 -4.79
CA ILE A 4 21.79 71.87 -6.14
C ILE A 4 23.06 71.66 -6.99
N ASN A 5 23.28 70.42 -7.41
CA ASN A 5 23.59 69.95 -8.79
C ASN A 5 23.71 68.40 -8.75
N LEU A 6 22.91 67.69 -9.43
CA LEU A 6 22.70 67.33 -10.86
C LEU A 6 23.78 66.40 -11.44
N LEU A 7 23.28 65.23 -11.82
CA LEU A 7 23.62 64.27 -12.90
C LEU A 7 25.09 63.85 -13.13
N THR A 8 25.27 62.55 -13.10
CA THR A 8 25.95 61.88 -14.25
C THR A 8 25.45 60.41 -14.33
N ILE A 9 24.83 60.07 -15.46
CA ILE A 9 24.46 58.75 -15.91
C ILE A 9 25.72 58.06 -16.41
N ALA A 10 26.07 56.91 -15.88
CA ALA A 10 27.07 56.04 -16.49
C ALA A 10 26.41 54.72 -16.86
N LEU A 11 26.19 54.50 -18.16
CA LEU A 11 25.90 53.19 -18.73
C LEU A 11 27.11 52.29 -18.51
N ILE A 12 26.92 51.16 -17.79
CA ILE A 12 27.86 50.06 -17.81
C ILE A 12 27.18 48.90 -18.55
N ALA A 13 27.71 48.60 -19.73
CA ALA A 13 27.39 47.41 -20.49
C ALA A 13 27.90 46.18 -19.72
N VAL A 14 27.02 45.31 -19.29
CA VAL A 14 27.38 44.03 -18.71
C VAL A 14 27.51 43.02 -19.84
N ALA A 15 28.75 42.60 -20.08
CA ALA A 15 29.05 41.47 -20.95
C ALA A 15 28.44 40.18 -20.37
N VAL A 16 27.59 39.57 -21.15
CA VAL A 16 27.05 38.24 -20.84
C VAL A 16 28.16 37.22 -21.07
N LEU A 17 28.82 36.76 -20.00
CA LEU A 17 29.64 35.56 -20.05
C LEU A 17 28.71 34.37 -19.98
N GLY A 18 28.56 33.64 -21.07
CA GLY A 18 27.89 32.36 -21.11
C GLY A 18 28.62 31.32 -20.28
N LEU A 19 28.10 31.01 -19.09
CA LEU A 19 28.45 29.77 -18.41
C LEU A 19 27.58 28.67 -19.02
N SER A 20 28.20 27.81 -19.81
CA SER A 20 27.64 26.54 -20.23
C SER A 20 27.48 25.66 -18.98
N VAL A 21 26.27 25.55 -18.47
CA VAL A 21 25.91 24.54 -17.46
C VAL A 21 25.91 23.21 -18.18
N THR A 22 26.94 22.40 -17.94
CA THR A 22 26.99 21.01 -18.37
C THR A 22 25.83 20.25 -17.72
N GLY A 23 24.94 19.72 -18.57
CA GLY A 23 23.71 19.09 -18.17
C GLY A 23 23.90 17.96 -17.18
N CYS A 24 23.01 17.91 -16.22
CA CYS A 24 22.78 16.73 -15.39
C CYS A 24 22.49 15.52 -16.28
N LYS A 25 23.30 14.48 -16.14
CA LYS A 25 23.05 13.19 -16.79
C LYS A 25 21.73 12.62 -16.34
N LYS A 26 20.84 12.34 -17.29
CA LYS A 26 19.61 11.59 -17.09
C LYS A 26 19.90 10.25 -16.40
N ASN A 27 19.22 9.99 -15.31
CA ASN A 27 19.28 8.70 -14.63
C ASN A 27 18.34 7.71 -15.36
N PRO A 28 18.80 6.57 -15.93
CA PRO A 28 17.99 5.72 -16.81
C PRO A 28 17.11 4.69 -16.07
N GLY A 29 16.63 5.00 -14.87
CA GLY A 29 15.89 4.03 -14.03
C GLY A 29 14.46 4.40 -13.67
N ILE A 30 14.01 5.62 -13.90
CA ILE A 30 12.64 6.06 -13.65
C ILE A 30 12.06 6.45 -15.01
N GLY A 31 10.99 5.79 -15.42
CA GLY A 31 10.33 6.06 -16.70
C GLY A 31 10.14 7.55 -16.93
N GLN A 32 10.95 8.10 -17.83
CA GLN A 32 10.93 9.50 -18.24
C GLN A 32 9.86 9.70 -19.30
N ASP A 33 8.61 9.63 -18.90
CA ASP A 33 7.57 10.26 -19.69
C ASP A 33 6.63 10.94 -18.70
N GLN A 34 6.85 12.20 -18.44
CA GLN A 34 5.94 13.20 -17.94
C GLN A 34 6.65 14.26 -17.05
N ALA A 35 7.55 15.04 -17.64
CA ALA A 35 7.74 16.41 -17.18
C ALA A 35 6.65 17.28 -17.83
N GLY A 36 5.41 17.08 -17.43
CA GLY A 36 4.22 17.78 -17.92
C GLY A 36 3.51 18.48 -16.77
N ASP A 37 3.55 19.77 -16.82
CA ASP A 37 2.65 20.75 -16.19
C ASP A 37 2.10 20.40 -14.79
N PHE A 38 2.77 20.86 -13.74
CA PHE A 38 2.36 20.75 -12.35
C PHE A 38 1.06 21.52 -11.97
N ASN A 39 0.42 22.15 -12.95
CA ASN A 39 -0.84 22.92 -12.81
C ASN A 39 -2.07 22.18 -13.34
N LYS A 40 -2.05 20.85 -13.46
CA LYS A 40 -3.29 20.13 -13.81
C LYS A 40 -4.28 20.21 -12.68
N SER A 41 -5.47 20.71 -13.03
CA SER A 41 -6.64 20.87 -12.18
C SER A 41 -7.02 19.57 -11.44
N SER A 42 -7.82 19.68 -10.40
CA SER A 42 -8.36 18.59 -9.57
C SER A 42 -8.98 17.40 -10.34
N SER A 43 -9.25 17.57 -11.64
CA SER A 43 -9.72 16.49 -12.52
C SER A 43 -8.65 15.42 -12.82
N ALA A 44 -7.36 15.69 -12.59
CA ALA A 44 -6.27 14.75 -12.93
C ALA A 44 -6.24 13.48 -12.06
N PHE A 45 -7.01 13.43 -10.96
CA PHE A 45 -7.05 12.31 -10.02
C PHE A 45 -8.46 11.73 -9.85
N THR A 46 -9.37 12.14 -10.71
CA THR A 46 -10.69 11.52 -10.86
C THR A 46 -10.65 10.62 -12.07
N ASP A 47 -10.96 9.36 -11.89
CA ASP A 47 -11.06 8.44 -13.01
C ASP A 47 -12.38 8.69 -13.76
N SER A 48 -12.29 9.30 -14.91
CA SER A 48 -13.44 9.63 -15.77
C SER A 48 -13.66 8.62 -16.88
N ARG A 49 -12.99 7.47 -16.84
CA ARG A 49 -13.22 6.41 -17.82
C ARG A 49 -14.64 5.86 -17.64
N THR A 50 -15.31 5.60 -18.73
CA THR A 50 -16.62 4.97 -18.70
C THR A 50 -16.45 3.47 -18.89
N PRO A 51 -16.95 2.62 -17.98
CA PRO A 51 -16.97 1.18 -18.19
C PRO A 51 -17.76 0.80 -19.43
N PRO A 52 -17.49 -0.36 -20.03
CA PRO A 52 -18.32 -0.89 -21.09
C PRO A 52 -19.78 -1.02 -20.66
N ALA A 53 -20.71 -0.73 -21.56
CA ALA A 53 -22.14 -0.88 -21.28
C ALA A 53 -22.57 -2.35 -21.11
N THR A 54 -21.78 -3.29 -21.62
CA THR A 54 -22.06 -4.73 -21.51
C THR A 54 -21.43 -5.27 -20.23
N GLN A 55 -22.24 -5.86 -19.37
CA GLN A 55 -21.76 -6.56 -18.18
C GLN A 55 -21.66 -8.06 -18.42
N ALA A 56 -20.65 -8.70 -17.82
CA ALA A 56 -20.49 -10.15 -17.79
C ALA A 56 -20.09 -10.61 -16.39
N THR A 57 -20.69 -11.68 -15.92
CA THR A 57 -20.36 -12.27 -14.62
C THR A 57 -19.13 -13.16 -14.74
N ILE A 58 -18.17 -13.01 -13.81
CA ILE A 58 -17.03 -13.89 -13.69
C ILE A 58 -17.52 -15.24 -13.13
N PRO A 59 -17.13 -16.39 -13.72
CA PRO A 59 -17.47 -17.70 -13.13
C PRO A 59 -16.93 -17.83 -11.69
N ASN A 60 -17.75 -18.31 -10.78
CA ASN A 60 -17.33 -18.51 -9.38
C ASN A 60 -16.20 -19.55 -9.21
N VAL A 61 -15.99 -20.43 -10.21
CA VAL A 61 -14.89 -21.38 -10.26
C VAL A 61 -14.15 -21.24 -11.58
N ILE A 62 -12.92 -20.77 -11.51
CA ILE A 62 -12.02 -20.62 -12.66
C ILE A 62 -10.96 -21.74 -12.56
N SER A 63 -11.26 -22.88 -13.17
CA SER A 63 -10.41 -24.09 -13.15
C SER A 63 -9.62 -24.31 -14.46
N SER A 64 -9.72 -23.37 -15.39
CA SER A 64 -8.92 -23.27 -16.63
C SER A 64 -8.61 -21.81 -16.90
N ASN A 65 -7.60 -21.53 -17.71
CA ASN A 65 -7.17 -20.17 -17.99
C ASN A 65 -8.34 -19.32 -18.53
N LEU A 66 -8.51 -18.13 -17.95
CA LEU A 66 -9.52 -17.15 -18.30
C LEU A 66 -8.88 -15.78 -18.51
N THR A 67 -9.32 -15.06 -19.54
CA THR A 67 -8.89 -13.68 -19.78
C THR A 67 -10.08 -12.74 -19.74
N LEU A 68 -10.02 -11.74 -18.87
CA LEU A 68 -10.97 -10.65 -18.80
C LEU A 68 -10.48 -9.51 -19.71
N THR A 69 -11.36 -9.04 -20.59
CA THR A 69 -11.05 -7.99 -21.56
C THR A 69 -11.94 -6.77 -21.36
N THR A 70 -11.57 -5.64 -21.93
CA THR A 70 -12.34 -4.40 -21.91
C THR A 70 -13.62 -4.43 -22.76
N ALA A 71 -13.97 -5.56 -23.35
CA ALA A 71 -15.25 -5.72 -24.03
C ALA A 71 -16.45 -5.73 -23.07
N ASN A 72 -16.20 -6.07 -21.81
CA ASN A 72 -17.21 -6.12 -20.76
C ASN A 72 -16.71 -5.38 -19.50
N GLU A 73 -17.66 -4.85 -18.73
CA GLU A 73 -17.51 -4.63 -17.31
C GLU A 73 -17.76 -5.98 -16.60
N TRP A 74 -16.84 -6.38 -15.72
CA TRP A 74 -16.89 -7.71 -15.12
C TRP A 74 -17.45 -7.67 -13.70
N ILE A 75 -18.32 -8.61 -13.38
CA ILE A 75 -19.01 -8.68 -12.09
C ILE A 75 -18.52 -9.91 -11.31
N LEU A 76 -18.01 -9.68 -10.10
CA LEU A 76 -17.86 -10.70 -9.07
C LEU A 76 -19.20 -10.84 -8.35
N ASP A 77 -19.88 -11.97 -8.54
CA ASP A 77 -21.19 -12.24 -7.95
C ASP A 77 -21.09 -13.41 -6.98
N GLY A 78 -20.59 -13.11 -5.78
CA GLY A 78 -20.29 -14.08 -4.74
C GLY A 78 -18.84 -14.59 -4.74
N PRO A 79 -18.55 -15.61 -3.91
CA PRO A 79 -17.23 -16.19 -3.76
C PRO A 79 -16.67 -16.72 -5.08
N THR A 80 -15.50 -16.25 -5.48
CA THR A 80 -14.87 -16.61 -6.76
C THR A 80 -13.46 -17.16 -6.51
N PHE A 81 -13.17 -18.33 -7.07
CA PHE A 81 -11.93 -19.06 -6.86
C PHE A 81 -11.21 -19.32 -8.18
N VAL A 82 -9.94 -18.89 -8.27
CA VAL A 82 -9.01 -19.34 -9.32
C VAL A 82 -8.27 -20.56 -8.78
N THR A 83 -8.44 -21.69 -9.41
CA THR A 83 -8.01 -22.99 -8.87
C THR A 83 -7.47 -23.93 -9.94
N ASN A 84 -7.03 -25.15 -9.55
CA ASN A 84 -6.57 -26.18 -10.49
C ASN A 84 -5.41 -25.72 -11.40
N GLY A 85 -4.50 -24.86 -10.87
CA GLY A 85 -3.38 -24.33 -11.65
C GLY A 85 -3.76 -23.33 -12.75
N ALA A 86 -5.01 -22.88 -12.77
CA ALA A 86 -5.49 -21.91 -13.76
C ALA A 86 -4.82 -20.53 -13.56
N THR A 87 -4.75 -19.79 -14.66
CA THR A 87 -4.36 -18.38 -14.68
C THR A 87 -5.56 -17.51 -15.03
N LEU A 88 -5.91 -16.59 -14.12
CA LEU A 88 -6.80 -15.49 -14.42
C LEU A 88 -5.96 -14.31 -14.93
N THR A 89 -6.15 -13.96 -16.19
CA THR A 89 -5.51 -12.78 -16.81
C THR A 89 -6.52 -11.65 -16.91
N ILE A 90 -6.15 -10.46 -16.42
CA ILE A 90 -6.99 -9.27 -16.53
C ILE A 90 -6.23 -8.24 -17.37
N ASN A 91 -6.82 -7.86 -18.48
CA ASN A 91 -6.20 -6.93 -19.42
C ASN A 91 -6.22 -5.49 -18.87
N PRO A 92 -5.25 -4.63 -19.28
CA PRO A 92 -5.25 -3.22 -18.91
C PRO A 92 -6.58 -2.53 -19.19
N GLY A 93 -7.04 -1.71 -18.24
CA GLY A 93 -8.27 -0.93 -18.37
C GLY A 93 -9.56 -1.65 -17.99
N VAL A 94 -9.49 -2.91 -17.59
CA VAL A 94 -10.65 -3.68 -17.15
C VAL A 94 -11.17 -3.16 -15.81
N PHE A 95 -12.50 -3.08 -15.69
CA PHE A 95 -13.21 -2.86 -14.44
C PHE A 95 -13.82 -4.17 -13.94
N VAL A 96 -13.62 -4.47 -12.66
CA VAL A 96 -14.21 -5.60 -11.95
C VAL A 96 -15.00 -5.06 -10.77
N ARG A 97 -16.31 -5.30 -10.74
CA ARG A 97 -17.17 -4.88 -9.63
C ARG A 97 -17.49 -6.05 -8.71
N GLY A 98 -17.19 -5.90 -7.44
CA GLY A 98 -17.69 -6.80 -6.40
C GLY A 98 -19.12 -6.44 -6.02
N ARG A 99 -20.06 -7.39 -6.14
CA ARG A 99 -21.43 -7.19 -5.68
C ARG A 99 -21.50 -7.13 -4.17
N LYS A 100 -22.08 -6.06 -3.66
CA LYS A 100 -22.38 -5.91 -2.22
C LYS A 100 -23.37 -6.99 -1.75
N THR A 101 -24.37 -7.28 -2.57
CA THR A 101 -25.30 -8.38 -2.32
C THR A 101 -25.30 -9.29 -3.53
N SER A 102 -24.61 -10.43 -3.41
CA SER A 102 -24.55 -11.40 -4.51
C SER A 102 -25.89 -12.12 -4.70
N THR A 103 -26.08 -12.74 -5.85
CA THR A 103 -27.28 -13.53 -6.15
C THR A 103 -27.40 -14.77 -5.26
N SER A 104 -26.28 -15.25 -4.71
CA SER A 104 -26.26 -16.37 -3.75
C SER A 104 -26.52 -15.93 -2.31
N GLY A 105 -26.49 -14.63 -2.01
CA GLY A 105 -26.51 -14.09 -0.66
C GLY A 105 -25.18 -14.21 0.11
N ASN A 106 -24.13 -14.73 -0.54
CA ASN A 106 -22.79 -14.82 0.02
C ASN A 106 -21.97 -13.58 -0.34
N PRO A 107 -20.93 -13.21 0.44
CA PRO A 107 -20.05 -12.11 0.10
C PRO A 107 -19.30 -12.34 -1.22
N SER A 108 -19.05 -11.27 -1.96
CA SER A 108 -18.26 -11.33 -3.20
C SER A 108 -16.80 -11.11 -2.87
N PHE A 109 -15.93 -12.03 -3.28
CA PHE A 109 -14.48 -11.92 -3.15
C PHE A 109 -13.75 -12.75 -4.21
N LEU A 110 -12.48 -12.47 -4.41
CA LEU A 110 -11.62 -13.23 -5.35
C LEU A 110 -10.51 -13.93 -4.58
N ILE A 111 -10.47 -15.26 -4.62
CA ILE A 111 -9.37 -16.06 -4.06
C ILE A 111 -8.60 -16.74 -5.18
N VAL A 112 -7.28 -16.53 -5.20
CA VAL A 112 -6.32 -17.26 -6.02
C VAL A 112 -5.70 -18.33 -5.15
N THR A 113 -6.08 -19.59 -5.36
CA THR A 113 -5.62 -20.73 -4.55
C THR A 113 -4.17 -21.07 -4.84
N ARG A 114 -3.52 -21.79 -3.95
CA ARG A 114 -2.14 -22.27 -4.17
C ARG A 114 -1.98 -22.95 -5.53
N GLY A 115 -0.91 -22.58 -6.25
CA GLY A 115 -0.62 -23.09 -7.58
C GLY A 115 -1.38 -22.43 -8.74
N ALA A 116 -2.42 -21.65 -8.47
CA ALA A 116 -3.09 -20.80 -9.46
C ALA A 116 -2.42 -19.42 -9.55
N LYS A 117 -2.78 -18.61 -10.53
CA LYS A 117 -2.15 -17.30 -10.79
C LYS A 117 -3.16 -16.22 -11.12
N LEU A 118 -2.85 -14.99 -10.66
CA LEU A 118 -3.49 -13.77 -11.12
C LEU A 118 -2.47 -12.92 -11.88
N ILE A 119 -2.75 -12.63 -13.13
CA ILE A 119 -1.97 -11.73 -13.98
C ILE A 119 -2.82 -10.48 -14.25
N ALA A 120 -2.63 -9.45 -13.45
CA ALA A 120 -3.38 -8.19 -13.52
C ALA A 120 -2.39 -7.03 -13.77
N ASN A 121 -1.91 -6.93 -15.01
CA ASN A 121 -0.93 -5.94 -15.42
C ASN A 121 -1.61 -4.79 -16.17
N GLY A 122 -2.07 -3.78 -15.44
CA GLY A 122 -2.53 -2.52 -15.99
C GLY A 122 -1.39 -1.63 -16.48
N THR A 123 -1.72 -0.40 -16.83
CA THR A 123 -0.77 0.66 -17.15
C THR A 123 -1.12 1.93 -16.38
N GLN A 124 -0.23 2.90 -16.39
CA GLN A 124 -0.46 4.20 -15.77
C GLN A 124 -1.73 4.90 -16.29
N THR A 125 -2.05 4.72 -17.56
CA THR A 125 -3.21 5.35 -18.21
C THR A 125 -4.43 4.43 -18.32
N THR A 126 -4.23 3.12 -18.18
CA THR A 126 -5.29 2.11 -18.22
C THR A 126 -5.10 1.12 -17.05
N PRO A 127 -5.20 1.58 -15.80
CA PRO A 127 -5.12 0.69 -14.64
C PRO A 127 -6.30 -0.29 -14.65
N ILE A 128 -6.10 -1.41 -13.98
CA ILE A 128 -7.16 -2.34 -13.65
C ILE A 128 -7.82 -1.87 -12.35
N VAL A 129 -9.14 -1.87 -12.30
CA VAL A 129 -9.89 -1.38 -11.13
C VAL A 129 -10.82 -2.47 -10.61
N PHE A 130 -10.61 -2.88 -9.38
CA PHE A 130 -11.57 -3.63 -8.59
C PHE A 130 -12.29 -2.66 -7.67
N THR A 131 -13.62 -2.63 -7.71
CA THR A 131 -14.41 -1.66 -6.95
C THR A 131 -15.79 -2.22 -6.58
N SER A 132 -16.56 -1.45 -5.81
CA SER A 132 -17.93 -1.75 -5.44
C SER A 132 -18.88 -1.67 -6.63
N ASP A 133 -19.94 -2.48 -6.64
CA ASP A 133 -21.05 -2.38 -7.61
C ASP A 133 -22.03 -1.24 -7.30
N GLN A 134 -21.82 -0.56 -6.18
CA GLN A 134 -22.68 0.55 -5.79
C GLN A 134 -22.44 1.79 -6.66
N GLU A 135 -23.47 2.61 -6.80
CA GLU A 135 -23.39 3.87 -7.53
C GLU A 135 -22.40 4.86 -6.87
N PRO A 136 -21.84 5.79 -7.64
CA PRO A 136 -21.03 6.87 -7.09
C PRO A 136 -21.71 7.55 -5.89
N CYS A 137 -20.92 7.92 -4.89
CA CYS A 137 -21.35 8.50 -3.62
C CYS A 137 -22.14 7.58 -2.67
N ASN A 138 -22.46 6.37 -3.10
CA ASN A 138 -23.11 5.34 -2.25
C ASN A 138 -22.17 4.18 -1.89
N ARG A 139 -20.96 4.20 -2.41
CA ARG A 139 -19.94 3.19 -2.11
C ARG A 139 -19.45 3.32 -0.68
N ALA A 140 -19.24 2.20 -0.01
CA ALA A 140 -18.77 2.15 1.37
C ALA A 140 -17.67 1.09 1.54
N ALA A 141 -16.84 1.26 2.53
CA ALA A 141 -15.90 0.26 2.99
C ALA A 141 -16.68 -1.04 3.30
N GLY A 142 -16.15 -2.18 2.89
CA GLY A 142 -16.80 -3.47 3.07
C GLY A 142 -17.94 -3.79 2.09
N ASP A 143 -18.06 -3.05 0.99
CA ASP A 143 -19.07 -3.40 -0.03
C ASP A 143 -18.80 -4.77 -0.70
N TRP A 144 -17.56 -5.26 -0.63
CA TRP A 144 -17.14 -6.58 -1.10
C TRP A 144 -15.87 -7.04 -0.37
N GLY A 145 -15.51 -8.33 -0.47
CA GLY A 145 -14.48 -8.91 0.39
C GLY A 145 -13.03 -8.60 0.01
N GLY A 146 -12.72 -8.29 -1.24
CA GLY A 146 -11.33 -8.01 -1.64
C GLY A 146 -10.68 -9.11 -2.47
N VAL A 147 -9.34 -9.03 -2.59
CA VAL A 147 -8.51 -9.96 -3.37
C VAL A 147 -7.56 -10.71 -2.46
N VAL A 148 -7.59 -12.03 -2.53
CA VAL A 148 -6.74 -12.93 -1.73
C VAL A 148 -5.87 -13.76 -2.66
N ILE A 149 -4.56 -13.78 -2.41
CA ILE A 149 -3.59 -14.63 -3.13
C ILE A 149 -2.93 -15.57 -2.13
N LEU A 150 -3.04 -16.88 -2.39
CA LEU A 150 -2.54 -17.93 -1.52
C LEU A 150 -1.36 -18.65 -2.17
N GLY A 151 -0.23 -18.66 -1.50
CA GLY A 151 1.03 -19.23 -1.99
C GLY A 151 1.59 -20.34 -1.10
N ASN A 152 2.73 -20.89 -1.53
CA ASN A 152 3.45 -21.97 -0.86
C ASN A 152 4.71 -21.47 -0.11
N GLY A 153 4.87 -20.17 0.07
CA GLY A 153 5.93 -19.57 0.88
C GLY A 153 5.80 -19.94 2.35
N ARG A 154 6.90 -19.86 3.08
CA ARG A 154 6.94 -20.26 4.49
C ARG A 154 6.15 -19.31 5.37
N THR A 155 5.52 -19.90 6.40
CA THR A 155 4.95 -19.17 7.54
C THR A 155 5.63 -19.63 8.84
N ASN A 156 5.35 -18.95 9.95
CA ASN A 156 5.84 -19.34 11.28
C ASN A 156 4.76 -19.95 12.18
N VAL A 157 3.57 -20.21 11.67
CA VAL A 157 2.46 -20.79 12.44
C VAL A 157 2.33 -22.30 12.30
N ALA A 158 2.35 -22.77 11.07
CA ALA A 158 2.28 -24.19 10.72
C ALA A 158 2.84 -24.39 9.31
N THR A 159 2.91 -25.65 8.86
CA THR A 159 3.28 -25.94 7.46
C THR A 159 2.28 -25.33 6.49
N THR A 160 0.99 -25.39 6.84
CA THR A 160 -0.10 -24.70 6.15
C THR A 160 -1.11 -24.17 7.19
N THR A 161 -1.70 -23.03 6.87
CA THR A 161 -2.79 -22.44 7.66
C THR A 161 -3.89 -21.96 6.72
N SER A 162 -5.03 -21.56 7.21
CA SER A 162 -6.16 -21.11 6.41
C SER A 162 -6.30 -19.59 6.51
N VAL A 163 -6.71 -18.96 5.42
CA VAL A 163 -7.15 -17.56 5.49
C VAL A 163 -8.40 -17.50 6.37
N GLU A 164 -8.48 -16.48 7.18
CA GLU A 164 -9.56 -16.26 8.13
C GLU A 164 -10.88 -15.86 7.45
N GLY A 165 -11.96 -15.88 8.21
CA GLY A 165 -13.29 -15.47 7.74
C GLY A 165 -13.98 -16.40 6.73
N ILE A 166 -13.26 -17.22 5.99
CA ILE A 166 -13.82 -18.05 4.92
C ILE A 166 -14.45 -19.33 5.45
N ALA A 167 -15.79 -19.38 5.50
CA ALA A 167 -16.52 -20.57 5.87
C ALA A 167 -16.61 -21.60 4.75
N ALA A 168 -16.77 -22.88 5.10
CA ALA A 168 -16.96 -23.96 4.13
C ALA A 168 -18.18 -23.73 3.20
N SER A 169 -19.22 -23.06 3.71
CA SER A 169 -20.42 -22.70 2.96
C SER A 169 -20.18 -21.71 1.82
N TYR A 170 -19.07 -21.00 1.84
CA TYR A 170 -18.70 -20.06 0.77
C TYR A 170 -18.06 -20.74 -0.43
N LEU A 171 -17.62 -22.00 -0.31
CA LEU A 171 -17.02 -22.71 -1.43
C LEU A 171 -18.11 -23.15 -2.43
N PRO A 172 -18.03 -22.70 -3.70
CA PRO A 172 -18.90 -23.23 -4.75
C PRO A 172 -18.70 -24.74 -4.91
N SER A 173 -19.79 -25.46 -5.23
CA SER A 173 -19.71 -26.90 -5.52
C SER A 173 -18.85 -27.15 -6.75
N SER A 174 -17.70 -27.80 -6.58
CA SER A 174 -16.76 -28.07 -7.66
C SER A 174 -15.82 -29.20 -7.28
N PRO A 175 -15.44 -30.09 -8.22
CA PRO A 175 -14.41 -31.11 -7.97
C PRO A 175 -13.01 -30.52 -7.74
N PHE A 176 -12.80 -29.25 -8.02
CA PHE A 176 -11.52 -28.54 -7.89
C PHE A 176 -11.40 -27.75 -6.58
N LEU A 177 -12.45 -27.74 -5.75
CA LEU A 177 -12.47 -27.02 -4.47
C LEU A 177 -12.77 -27.98 -3.33
N SER A 178 -12.06 -27.80 -2.24
CA SER A 178 -12.30 -28.54 -1.00
C SER A 178 -11.92 -27.68 0.21
N PHE A 179 -12.75 -27.74 1.25
CA PHE A 179 -12.47 -27.05 2.52
C PHE A 179 -11.69 -28.00 3.47
N PRO A 180 -10.63 -27.51 4.15
CA PRO A 180 -10.08 -26.17 4.07
C PRO A 180 -8.99 -25.99 2.98
N ALA A 181 -8.64 -27.01 2.22
CA ALA A 181 -7.46 -27.02 1.36
C ALA A 181 -7.41 -25.85 0.34
N SER A 182 -8.58 -25.44 -0.17
CA SER A 182 -8.66 -24.34 -1.16
C SER A 182 -8.50 -22.94 -0.56
N ILE A 183 -8.51 -22.81 0.76
CA ILE A 183 -8.28 -21.55 1.47
C ILE A 183 -6.99 -21.58 2.29
N GLN A 184 -6.19 -22.64 2.14
CA GLN A 184 -4.91 -22.76 2.85
C GLN A 184 -3.77 -22.12 2.09
N TYR A 185 -2.83 -21.56 2.83
CA TYR A 185 -1.56 -21.05 2.37
C TYR A 185 -0.41 -21.59 3.23
N GLY A 186 0.81 -21.28 2.80
CA GLY A 186 2.01 -21.73 3.47
C GLY A 186 2.57 -23.02 2.87
N GLY A 187 3.85 -23.24 3.12
CA GLY A 187 4.64 -24.34 2.59
C GLY A 187 6.11 -24.17 2.90
N SER A 188 6.98 -24.51 1.96
CA SER A 188 8.43 -24.40 2.12
C SER A 188 9.15 -23.75 0.94
N ASP A 189 8.41 -23.26 -0.06
CA ASP A 189 8.97 -22.66 -1.28
C ASP A 189 8.97 -21.12 -1.19
N GLU A 190 10.12 -20.55 -0.85
CA GLU A 190 10.26 -19.09 -0.73
C GLU A 190 10.06 -18.35 -2.05
N ALA A 191 10.37 -18.97 -3.18
CA ALA A 191 10.16 -18.37 -4.48
C ALA A 191 8.69 -18.50 -4.94
N ASP A 192 8.11 -19.67 -4.71
CA ASP A 192 6.76 -20.04 -5.11
C ASP A 192 6.48 -19.75 -6.59
N ALA A 193 7.33 -20.26 -7.47
CA ALA A 193 7.21 -20.03 -8.91
C ALA A 193 5.91 -20.60 -9.49
N SER A 194 5.31 -21.59 -8.83
CA SER A 194 4.02 -22.16 -9.24
C SER A 194 2.86 -21.19 -9.11
N ASN A 195 2.96 -20.25 -8.18
CA ASN A 195 1.98 -19.20 -7.92
C ASN A 195 2.47 -17.80 -8.33
N ALA A 196 3.46 -17.70 -9.20
CA ALA A 196 4.03 -16.42 -9.62
C ALA A 196 2.95 -15.52 -10.26
N SER A 197 2.23 -14.79 -9.43
CA SER A 197 1.24 -13.80 -9.79
C SER A 197 1.91 -12.47 -10.16
N SER A 198 1.19 -11.59 -10.85
CA SER A 198 1.72 -10.27 -11.20
C SER A 198 0.60 -9.23 -11.16
N LEU A 199 0.72 -8.26 -10.27
CA LEU A 199 -0.20 -7.14 -10.16
C LEU A 199 0.59 -5.84 -10.36
N LYS A 200 0.20 -5.07 -11.37
CA LYS A 200 0.83 -3.80 -11.70
C LYS A 200 -0.22 -2.79 -12.16
N TYR A 201 -0.16 -1.58 -11.62
CA TYR A 201 -1.17 -0.55 -11.85
C TYR A 201 -2.58 -1.07 -11.61
N VAL A 202 -2.83 -1.47 -10.36
CA VAL A 202 -4.11 -2.01 -9.90
C VAL A 202 -4.67 -1.11 -8.80
N ARG A 203 -5.97 -0.85 -8.84
CA ARG A 203 -6.71 -0.27 -7.71
C ARG A 203 -7.67 -1.29 -7.15
N ILE A 204 -7.77 -1.36 -5.82
CA ILE A 204 -8.72 -2.15 -5.05
C ILE A 204 -9.43 -1.17 -4.12
N GLU A 205 -10.73 -1.02 -4.29
CA GLU A 205 -11.51 0.03 -3.67
C GLU A 205 -12.74 -0.52 -2.96
N PHE A 206 -13.04 -0.03 -1.74
CA PHE A 206 -14.23 -0.36 -0.96
C PHE A 206 -14.35 -1.85 -0.58
N ALA A 207 -13.22 -2.51 -0.41
CA ALA A 207 -13.12 -3.92 -0.04
C ALA A 207 -13.13 -4.12 1.48
N GLY A 208 -12.87 -5.35 1.95
CA GLY A 208 -12.68 -5.65 3.38
C GLY A 208 -13.99 -6.03 4.07
N ASP A 209 -14.82 -6.89 3.48
CA ASP A 209 -16.11 -7.28 4.07
C ASP A 209 -15.92 -8.08 5.35
N ILE A 210 -16.72 -7.73 6.37
CA ILE A 210 -16.79 -8.44 7.65
C ILE A 210 -17.57 -9.73 7.45
N LEU A 211 -16.84 -10.83 7.28
CA LEU A 211 -17.47 -12.15 7.07
C LEU A 211 -17.99 -12.78 8.36
N GLN A 212 -17.32 -12.54 9.48
CA GLN A 212 -17.68 -12.93 10.83
C GLN A 212 -17.08 -11.90 11.81
N ASN A 213 -17.58 -11.83 13.04
CA ASN A 213 -16.95 -11.00 14.07
C ASN A 213 -15.50 -11.39 14.27
N ASP A 214 -14.59 -10.42 14.22
CA ASP A 214 -13.14 -10.57 14.34
C ASP A 214 -12.54 -11.52 13.28
N ASN A 215 -13.16 -11.58 12.07
CA ASN A 215 -12.68 -12.36 10.93
C ASN A 215 -13.13 -11.66 9.65
N GLU A 216 -12.41 -10.67 9.27
CA GLU A 216 -12.60 -9.80 8.11
C GLU A 216 -11.72 -10.26 6.95
N LEU A 217 -12.06 -9.84 5.73
CA LEU A 217 -11.17 -9.88 4.59
C LEU A 217 -10.57 -8.49 4.37
N ASN A 218 -9.32 -8.46 3.96
CA ASN A 218 -8.59 -7.22 3.69
C ASN A 218 -8.75 -6.75 2.25
N GLY A 219 -8.28 -5.55 1.96
CA GLY A 219 -8.23 -5.08 0.58
C GLY A 219 -7.43 -6.01 -0.32
N LEU A 220 -6.18 -6.28 0.05
CA LEU A 220 -5.30 -7.26 -0.59
C LEU A 220 -4.63 -8.14 0.46
N THR A 221 -5.06 -9.40 0.54
CA THR A 221 -4.46 -10.42 1.41
C THR A 221 -3.45 -11.28 0.66
N LEU A 222 -2.26 -11.46 1.22
CA LEU A 222 -1.14 -12.19 0.65
C LEU A 222 -0.69 -13.31 1.61
N GLY A 223 -1.33 -14.47 1.53
CA GLY A 223 -1.04 -15.62 2.39
C GLY A 223 0.07 -16.50 1.83
N GLY A 224 1.26 -16.54 2.45
CA GLY A 224 2.38 -17.37 2.02
C GLY A 224 2.88 -17.07 0.60
N VAL A 225 2.76 -15.84 0.13
CA VAL A 225 3.14 -15.48 -1.25
C VAL A 225 4.66 -15.36 -1.36
N GLY A 226 5.23 -16.07 -2.34
CA GLY A 226 6.67 -16.13 -2.55
C GLY A 226 7.24 -15.00 -3.40
N SER A 227 8.57 -14.93 -3.45
CA SER A 227 9.31 -13.84 -4.11
C SER A 227 9.21 -13.83 -5.64
N ALA A 228 8.67 -14.88 -6.27
CA ALA A 228 8.42 -14.88 -7.72
C ALA A 228 7.18 -14.05 -8.12
N THR A 229 6.30 -13.71 -7.17
CA THR A 229 5.19 -12.80 -7.40
C THR A 229 5.67 -11.35 -7.49
N THR A 230 5.12 -10.61 -8.45
CA THR A 230 5.47 -9.19 -8.66
C THR A 230 4.31 -8.29 -8.25
N LEU A 231 4.57 -7.36 -7.34
CA LEU A 231 3.62 -6.35 -6.88
C LEU A 231 4.20 -4.95 -7.08
N SER A 232 3.54 -4.14 -7.88
CA SER A 232 4.02 -2.78 -8.15
C SER A 232 2.87 -1.83 -8.55
N ASN A 233 2.92 -0.60 -8.05
CA ASN A 233 1.90 0.41 -8.37
C ASN A 233 0.47 -0.07 -8.04
N ILE A 234 0.24 -0.37 -6.77
CA ILE A 234 -1.06 -0.83 -6.28
C ILE A 234 -1.60 0.20 -5.30
N GLN A 235 -2.84 0.58 -5.48
CA GLN A 235 -3.58 1.41 -4.52
C GLN A 235 -4.73 0.59 -3.94
N VAL A 236 -4.79 0.52 -2.60
CA VAL A 236 -5.92 -0.01 -1.84
C VAL A 236 -6.57 1.13 -1.07
N SER A 237 -7.89 1.27 -1.16
CA SER A 237 -8.56 2.43 -0.60
C SER A 237 -9.94 2.11 -0.08
N TYR A 238 -10.29 2.75 1.06
CA TYR A 238 -11.59 2.62 1.71
C TYR A 238 -11.95 1.15 2.01
N GLY A 239 -11.00 0.36 2.47
CA GLY A 239 -11.23 -0.97 3.03
C GLY A 239 -11.91 -0.88 4.39
N ALA A 240 -12.75 -1.86 4.73
CA ALA A 240 -13.36 -1.93 6.07
C ALA A 240 -12.40 -2.53 7.10
N ASP A 241 -11.35 -3.16 6.64
CA ASP A 241 -10.27 -3.74 7.41
C ASP A 241 -8.92 -3.27 6.85
N ASP A 242 -7.88 -4.10 6.85
CA ASP A 242 -6.55 -3.69 6.40
C ASP A 242 -6.49 -3.34 4.91
N GLY A 243 -5.56 -2.43 4.60
CA GLY A 243 -5.23 -2.15 3.22
C GLY A 243 -4.49 -3.31 2.56
N PHE A 244 -3.35 -3.64 3.10
CA PHE A 244 -2.48 -4.72 2.64
C PHE A 244 -2.10 -5.60 3.82
N GLU A 245 -2.40 -6.89 3.72
CA GLU A 245 -2.01 -7.85 4.73
C GLU A 245 -1.12 -8.96 4.19
N PHE A 246 -0.01 -9.23 4.90
CA PHE A 246 1.05 -10.16 4.51
C PHE A 246 1.22 -11.24 5.55
N PHE A 247 0.60 -12.39 5.34
CA PHE A 247 0.74 -13.58 6.18
C PHE A 247 1.90 -14.45 5.72
N GLY A 248 3.08 -14.28 6.28
CA GLY A 248 4.26 -15.07 5.90
C GLY A 248 4.73 -14.83 4.46
N GLY A 249 5.47 -15.78 3.90
CA GLY A 249 6.03 -15.64 2.56
C GLY A 249 7.17 -14.62 2.47
N SER A 250 7.51 -14.22 1.24
CA SER A 250 8.67 -13.38 0.95
C SER A 250 8.47 -12.46 -0.27
N VAL A 251 7.22 -12.18 -0.62
CA VAL A 251 6.92 -11.30 -1.75
C VAL A 251 7.47 -9.89 -1.52
N ASN A 252 7.99 -9.28 -2.58
CA ASN A 252 8.47 -7.90 -2.56
C ASN A 252 7.49 -6.98 -3.30
N ALA A 253 7.36 -5.74 -2.83
CA ALA A 253 6.48 -4.77 -3.47
C ALA A 253 7.08 -3.36 -3.50
N LYS A 254 6.65 -2.57 -4.50
CA LYS A 254 7.02 -1.17 -4.65
C LYS A 254 5.84 -0.32 -5.11
N TYR A 255 5.89 0.98 -4.73
CA TYR A 255 4.90 1.96 -5.16
C TYR A 255 3.48 1.58 -4.71
N LEU A 256 3.32 1.41 -3.39
CA LEU A 256 2.05 1.08 -2.77
C LEU A 256 1.38 2.32 -2.18
N ILE A 257 0.07 2.39 -2.27
CA ILE A 257 -0.75 3.41 -1.61
C ILE A 257 -1.86 2.71 -0.85
N SER A 258 -1.90 2.92 0.46
CA SER A 258 -3.04 2.61 1.33
C SER A 258 -3.73 3.92 1.70
N TYR A 259 -5.03 4.04 1.44
CA TYR A 259 -5.72 5.32 1.55
C TYR A 259 -7.10 5.18 2.20
N GLY A 260 -7.17 5.53 3.47
CA GLY A 260 -8.43 5.55 4.23
C GLY A 260 -9.02 4.19 4.52
N ASN A 261 -8.19 3.17 4.72
CA ASN A 261 -8.60 1.86 5.19
C ASN A 261 -8.85 1.89 6.70
N ASN A 262 -9.82 1.09 7.17
CA ASN A 262 -10.41 1.26 8.50
C ASN A 262 -9.62 0.59 9.63
N ASP A 263 -8.76 -0.39 9.34
CA ASP A 263 -7.80 -0.91 10.31
C ASP A 263 -6.38 -0.57 9.85
N ASP A 264 -5.46 -1.48 9.76
CA ASP A 264 -4.07 -1.17 9.45
C ASP A 264 -3.86 -0.85 7.96
N ASP A 265 -2.90 0.01 7.64
CA ASP A 265 -2.59 0.28 6.24
C ASP A 265 -1.71 -0.81 5.65
N PHE A 266 -0.76 -1.31 6.44
CA PHE A 266 0.11 -2.43 6.12
C PHE A 266 0.27 -3.32 7.34
N ASP A 267 -0.29 -4.54 7.33
CA ASP A 267 -0.05 -5.55 8.35
C ASP A 267 0.89 -6.66 7.86
N PHE A 268 1.84 -7.01 8.73
CA PHE A 268 2.86 -8.04 8.48
C PHE A 268 2.86 -9.06 9.61
N ASP A 269 2.42 -10.27 9.34
CA ASP A 269 2.34 -11.32 10.35
C ASP A 269 2.91 -12.66 9.85
N GLN A 270 2.85 -13.65 10.70
CA GLN A 270 3.11 -15.06 10.44
C GLN A 270 4.45 -15.36 9.75
N GLY A 271 5.48 -14.55 10.06
CA GLY A 271 6.83 -14.80 9.55
C GLY A 271 7.08 -14.21 8.16
N TYR A 272 6.36 -13.17 7.74
CA TYR A 272 6.66 -12.45 6.51
C TYR A 272 8.11 -11.94 6.49
N GLN A 273 8.80 -12.15 5.36
CA GLN A 273 10.19 -11.74 5.17
C GLN A 273 10.43 -11.18 3.76
N GLY A 274 9.57 -10.26 3.33
CA GLY A 274 9.73 -9.51 2.09
C GLY A 274 10.21 -8.08 2.30
N SER A 275 10.30 -7.32 1.21
CA SER A 275 10.69 -5.91 1.22
C SER A 275 9.63 -5.03 0.57
N ILE A 276 9.36 -3.89 1.21
CA ILE A 276 8.48 -2.85 0.68
C ILE A 276 9.29 -1.57 0.50
N GLN A 277 9.19 -0.95 -0.67
CA GLN A 277 9.83 0.34 -0.93
C GLN A 277 8.89 1.30 -1.66
N PHE A 278 8.94 2.58 -1.30
CA PHE A 278 8.07 3.62 -1.84
C PHE A 278 6.59 3.33 -1.55
N ALA A 279 6.20 3.42 -0.29
CA ALA A 279 4.82 3.23 0.10
C ALA A 279 4.27 4.44 0.87
N VAL A 280 3.00 4.72 0.66
CA VAL A 280 2.24 5.78 1.34
C VAL A 280 1.07 5.14 2.06
N ALA A 281 0.92 5.47 3.34
CA ALA A 281 -0.21 5.12 4.20
C ALA A 281 -0.91 6.41 4.64
N VAL A 282 -2.23 6.47 4.54
CA VAL A 282 -3.00 7.67 4.90
C VAL A 282 -4.29 7.31 5.61
N LYS A 283 -4.43 7.73 6.87
CA LYS A 283 -5.70 7.73 7.59
C LYS A 283 -6.45 9.03 7.33
N LEU A 284 -7.72 8.92 6.95
CA LEU A 284 -8.57 10.08 6.63
C LEU A 284 -9.34 10.53 7.86
N ALA A 285 -9.16 11.77 8.28
CA ALA A 285 -9.92 12.34 9.41
C ALA A 285 -11.44 12.37 9.20
N CYS A 286 -11.89 12.33 7.97
CA CYS A 286 -13.30 12.36 7.58
C CYS A 286 -13.89 10.96 7.35
N ALA A 287 -13.09 9.89 7.34
CA ALA A 287 -13.60 8.53 7.25
C ALA A 287 -14.26 8.10 8.56
N SER A 288 -15.22 7.21 8.47
CA SER A 288 -15.91 6.61 9.61
C SER A 288 -15.75 5.10 9.56
N GLY A 289 -15.84 4.46 10.72
CA GLY A 289 -15.78 3.00 10.80
C GLY A 289 -14.40 2.44 11.10
N TYR A 290 -13.45 3.29 11.49
CA TYR A 290 -12.15 2.81 11.97
C TYR A 290 -12.30 1.81 13.11
N SER A 291 -11.45 0.80 13.12
CA SER A 291 -11.29 -0.15 14.23
C SER A 291 -10.92 0.56 15.54
N SER A 292 -10.83 -0.18 16.59
CA SER A 292 -10.41 0.38 17.90
C SER A 292 -8.92 0.77 17.91
N ASN A 293 -8.11 0.29 16.98
CA ASN A 293 -6.65 0.39 17.03
C ASN A 293 -5.99 0.48 15.64
N PRO A 294 -6.46 1.35 14.76
CA PRO A 294 -6.01 1.42 13.38
C PRO A 294 -4.60 2.02 13.29
N ASN A 295 -3.64 1.27 12.76
CA ASN A 295 -2.27 1.71 12.64
C ASN A 295 -1.90 2.05 11.18
N GLY A 296 -0.79 2.73 10.98
CA GLY A 296 -0.19 2.86 9.65
C GLY A 296 0.56 1.58 9.25
N ILE A 297 1.29 1.01 10.20
CA ILE A 297 1.89 -0.32 10.10
C ILE A 297 1.58 -1.07 11.39
N GLU A 298 1.11 -2.31 11.26
CA GLU A 298 1.21 -3.32 12.29
C GLU A 298 2.21 -4.41 11.86
N CYS A 299 2.98 -4.92 12.79
CA CYS A 299 3.90 -6.01 12.55
C CYS A 299 3.91 -6.94 13.73
N ASN A 300 3.51 -8.19 13.53
CA ASN A 300 3.27 -9.14 14.60
C ASN A 300 3.94 -10.50 14.34
N ASN A 301 4.09 -11.28 15.39
CA ASN A 301 4.38 -12.71 15.34
C ASN A 301 3.29 -13.48 16.07
N VAL A 302 3.20 -14.76 15.82
CA VAL A 302 2.32 -15.65 16.57
C VAL A 302 2.74 -15.69 18.04
N THR A 303 1.85 -15.23 18.90
CA THR A 303 1.83 -15.32 20.36
C THR A 303 3.16 -15.20 21.13
N SER A 304 3.13 -14.52 22.27
CA SER A 304 4.25 -14.47 23.23
C SER A 304 4.11 -15.62 24.26
N PRO A 305 5.14 -16.43 24.54
CA PRO A 305 6.45 -16.41 23.85
C PRO A 305 6.33 -16.95 22.43
N VAL A 306 7.08 -16.33 21.51
CA VAL A 306 7.08 -16.69 20.10
C VAL A 306 7.48 -18.15 19.93
N THR A 307 6.51 -19.04 19.80
CA THR A 307 6.73 -20.42 19.40
C THR A 307 6.70 -20.50 17.90
N THR A 308 7.78 -20.06 17.26
CA THR A 308 7.87 -20.12 15.81
C THR A 308 8.08 -21.54 15.33
N VAL A 309 7.20 -22.00 14.45
CA VAL A 309 7.51 -23.17 13.64
C VAL A 309 8.65 -22.77 12.70
N ASN A 310 9.68 -23.60 12.64
CA ASN A 310 10.86 -23.39 11.79
C ASN A 310 11.75 -22.18 12.15
N SER A 311 11.70 -21.67 13.37
CA SER A 311 12.52 -20.53 13.83
C SER A 311 12.39 -19.28 12.94
N ARG A 312 11.26 -19.15 12.23
CA ARG A 312 10.98 -18.00 11.37
C ARG A 312 10.27 -16.92 12.18
N VAL A 313 10.73 -15.71 12.09
CA VAL A 313 10.09 -14.53 12.69
C VAL A 313 9.65 -13.59 11.58
N THR A 314 8.62 -12.80 11.85
CA THR A 314 8.21 -11.71 10.97
C THR A 314 9.31 -10.67 10.95
N ARG A 315 9.81 -10.36 9.74
CA ARG A 315 10.96 -9.47 9.52
C ARG A 315 10.81 -8.70 8.21
N PRO A 316 9.87 -7.77 8.13
CA PRO A 316 9.75 -6.90 6.96
C PRO A 316 10.96 -5.98 6.81
N ILE A 317 11.27 -5.64 5.55
CA ILE A 317 12.25 -4.61 5.21
C ILE A 317 11.50 -3.48 4.54
N LEU A 318 11.46 -2.36 5.24
CA LEU A 318 10.67 -1.20 4.89
C LEU A 318 11.60 -0.03 4.63
N SER A 319 11.53 0.55 3.44
CA SER A 319 12.34 1.71 3.07
C SER A 319 11.54 2.72 2.27
N ASN A 320 11.79 4.00 2.49
CA ASN A 320 11.09 5.07 1.79
C ASN A 320 9.55 4.98 1.97
N ILE A 321 9.11 5.01 3.22
CA ILE A 321 7.71 4.92 3.59
C ILE A 321 7.24 6.27 4.16
N THR A 322 6.06 6.72 3.76
CA THR A 322 5.37 7.88 4.35
C THR A 322 4.07 7.42 4.99
N ILE A 323 3.89 7.69 6.28
CA ILE A 323 2.72 7.27 7.07
C ILE A 323 2.09 8.50 7.69
N LEU A 324 0.84 8.76 7.35
CA LEU A 324 0.11 9.97 7.74
C LEU A 324 -1.21 9.63 8.44
N GLY A 325 -1.34 10.12 9.65
CA GLY A 325 -2.58 10.14 10.43
C GLY A 325 -3.32 11.48 10.26
N HIS A 326 -3.74 12.10 11.35
CA HIS A 326 -4.46 13.37 11.34
C HIS A 326 -3.55 14.60 11.40
N SER A 327 -3.95 15.70 10.78
CA SER A 327 -3.13 16.92 10.69
C SER A 327 -3.17 17.81 11.94
N ALA A 328 -4.25 17.82 12.70
CA ALA A 328 -4.52 18.94 13.60
C ALA A 328 -4.81 18.60 15.07
N SER A 329 -4.96 17.35 15.45
CA SER A 329 -5.34 16.98 16.82
C SER A 329 -5.11 15.49 17.04
N PRO A 330 -4.83 15.04 18.27
CA PRO A 330 -4.99 13.66 18.64
C PRO A 330 -6.50 13.29 18.68
N GLY A 331 -7.24 13.67 17.64
CA GLY A 331 -8.60 13.18 17.46
C GLY A 331 -8.53 11.67 17.32
N PRO A 332 -9.51 10.93 17.82
CA PRO A 332 -9.49 9.49 17.69
C PRO A 332 -9.47 9.12 16.20
N ILE A 333 -8.40 8.44 15.80
CA ILE A 333 -8.47 7.55 14.68
C ILE A 333 -9.17 6.33 15.30
N GLY A 334 -10.44 6.12 14.97
CA GLY A 334 -11.24 5.09 15.65
C GLY A 334 -11.87 5.53 16.98
N SER A 335 -12.54 4.60 17.65
CA SER A 335 -13.40 4.87 18.83
C SER A 335 -12.68 5.10 20.14
N GLY A 336 -11.36 5.04 20.21
CA GLY A 336 -10.65 5.06 21.49
C GLY A 336 -9.21 5.54 21.54
N SER A 337 -8.43 5.48 20.47
CA SER A 337 -7.03 5.91 20.47
C SER A 337 -6.68 6.73 19.25
N ALA A 338 -5.62 7.52 19.37
CA ALA A 338 -5.09 8.29 18.24
C ALA A 338 -4.26 7.42 17.27
N GLY A 339 -4.36 6.09 17.35
CA GLY A 339 -3.59 5.15 16.55
C GLY A 339 -2.08 5.20 16.79
N ILE A 340 -1.37 4.26 16.19
CA ILE A 340 0.09 4.21 16.18
C ILE A 340 0.56 4.29 14.72
N GLY A 341 1.54 5.15 14.44
CA GLY A 341 2.06 5.27 13.07
C GLY A 341 2.70 3.97 12.59
N ALA A 342 3.56 3.36 13.42
CA ALA A 342 4.11 2.03 13.15
C ALA A 342 4.26 1.26 14.46
N LEU A 343 3.60 0.10 14.54
CA LEU A 343 3.60 -0.80 15.68
C LEU A 343 4.33 -2.11 15.33
N PHE A 344 5.44 -2.38 16.01
CA PHE A 344 6.19 -3.64 15.89
C PHE A 344 6.13 -4.37 17.24
N ARG A 345 5.44 -5.49 17.30
CA ARG A 345 5.18 -6.22 18.56
C ARG A 345 5.52 -7.70 18.50
N ALA A 346 5.32 -8.40 19.60
CA ALA A 346 5.48 -9.84 19.75
C ALA A 346 6.83 -10.38 19.23
N GLY A 347 7.93 -9.62 19.44
CA GLY A 347 9.27 -10.06 19.07
C GLY A 347 9.55 -10.07 17.58
N THR A 348 8.85 -9.27 16.80
CA THR A 348 9.17 -9.04 15.39
C THR A 348 10.57 -8.44 15.26
N GLU A 349 11.25 -8.85 14.21
CA GLU A 349 12.46 -8.19 13.75
C GLU A 349 12.07 -7.33 12.55
N PHE A 350 12.70 -6.17 12.38
CA PHE A 350 12.35 -5.30 11.26
C PHE A 350 13.53 -4.43 10.83
N THR A 351 13.44 -3.98 9.59
CA THR A 351 14.26 -2.89 9.07
C THR A 351 13.32 -1.78 8.62
N PHE A 352 13.42 -0.59 9.25
CA PHE A 352 12.61 0.56 8.92
C PHE A 352 13.51 1.78 8.74
N VAL A 353 13.71 2.18 7.49
CA VAL A 353 14.69 3.22 7.14
C VAL A 353 14.13 4.20 6.10
N ASN A 354 14.65 5.42 6.09
CA ASN A 354 14.26 6.47 5.14
C ASN A 354 12.74 6.76 5.18
N PHE A 355 12.18 6.92 6.34
CA PHE A 355 10.74 7.02 6.55
C PHE A 355 10.30 8.39 7.07
N LEU A 356 9.01 8.69 6.88
CA LEU A 356 8.31 9.82 7.48
C LEU A 356 7.03 9.30 8.14
N VAL A 357 6.85 9.61 9.42
CA VAL A 357 5.65 9.25 10.19
C VAL A 357 5.08 10.51 10.83
N GLY A 358 3.79 10.78 10.69
CA GLY A 358 3.20 11.93 11.36
C GLY A 358 1.69 11.87 11.51
N GLY A 359 1.20 12.56 12.54
CA GLY A 359 -0.24 12.73 12.75
C GLY A 359 -0.91 11.65 13.59
N PHE A 360 -0.15 10.84 14.33
CA PHE A 360 -0.65 9.81 15.25
C PHE A 360 -0.44 10.23 16.72
N GLY A 361 -1.14 9.56 17.63
CA GLY A 361 -0.90 9.71 19.07
C GLY A 361 0.49 9.24 19.46
N VAL A 362 0.87 8.06 18.97
CA VAL A 362 2.21 7.48 19.09
C VAL A 362 2.78 7.32 17.67
N GLY A 363 4.02 7.75 17.47
CA GLY A 363 4.64 7.66 16.14
C GLY A 363 5.10 6.25 15.82
N VAL A 364 6.14 5.76 16.52
CA VAL A 364 6.65 4.41 16.38
C VAL A 364 6.68 3.73 17.74
N ASN A 365 6.14 2.52 17.82
CA ASN A 365 6.20 1.69 19.02
C ASN A 365 6.74 0.30 18.65
N TYR A 366 7.81 -0.12 19.32
CA TYR A 366 8.29 -1.49 19.17
C TYR A 366 8.62 -2.11 20.52
N THR A 367 8.15 -3.31 20.74
CA THR A 367 8.54 -4.10 21.90
C THR A 367 9.80 -4.86 21.55
N ALA A 368 10.94 -4.42 22.08
CA ALA A 368 12.19 -5.11 21.91
C ALA A 368 12.09 -6.49 22.58
N ALA A 369 11.78 -7.52 21.81
CA ALA A 369 12.22 -8.84 22.21
C ALA A 369 13.74 -8.85 22.10
N ALA A 370 14.40 -9.56 23.01
CA ALA A 370 15.85 -9.79 22.95
C ALA A 370 16.16 -10.74 21.78
N THR A 371 15.83 -10.32 20.56
CA THR A 371 16.06 -11.07 19.33
C THR A 371 17.37 -10.61 18.70
N SER A 372 18.09 -11.53 18.14
CA SER A 372 19.30 -11.28 17.35
C SER A 372 19.01 -11.66 15.90
N PRO A 373 19.14 -10.77 14.92
CA PRO A 373 19.74 -9.42 15.01
C PRO A 373 18.77 -8.37 15.60
N ALA A 374 19.35 -7.31 16.17
CA ALA A 374 18.57 -6.15 16.63
C ALA A 374 17.84 -5.48 15.44
N PRO A 375 16.65 -4.90 15.65
CA PRO A 375 15.96 -4.14 14.63
C PRO A 375 16.82 -3.02 14.05
N VAL A 376 16.72 -2.79 12.74
CA VAL A 376 17.35 -1.64 12.09
C VAL A 376 16.30 -0.55 11.95
N TYR A 377 16.46 0.53 12.73
CA TYR A 377 15.54 1.63 12.80
C TYR A 377 16.32 2.95 12.75
N ARG A 378 16.27 3.68 11.64
CA ARG A 378 17.12 4.86 11.42
C ARG A 378 16.69 5.68 10.20
N ASP A 379 17.25 6.91 10.15
CA ASP A 379 17.15 7.81 8.99
C ASP A 379 15.70 8.14 8.64
N GLY A 380 15.00 8.83 9.55
CA GLY A 380 13.60 9.18 9.39
C GLY A 380 13.19 10.40 10.20
N ALA A 381 11.94 10.81 10.06
CA ALA A 381 11.32 11.82 10.90
C ALA A 381 9.99 11.34 11.45
N ILE A 382 9.74 11.60 12.73
CA ILE A 382 8.53 11.20 13.45
C ILE A 382 7.90 12.41 14.13
N HIS A 383 6.66 12.70 13.74
CA HIS A 383 5.79 13.52 14.54
C HIS A 383 4.75 12.65 15.25
N ALA A 384 4.55 12.91 16.54
CA ALA A 384 3.44 12.34 17.30
C ALA A 384 2.85 13.36 18.27
N PHE A 385 1.55 13.24 18.54
CA PHE A 385 0.90 14.16 19.47
C PHE A 385 1.31 13.92 20.92
N THR A 386 1.62 12.68 21.28
CA THR A 386 2.00 12.32 22.65
C THR A 386 3.40 11.73 22.76
N THR A 387 3.74 10.72 21.97
CA THR A 387 5.00 9.98 22.09
C THR A 387 5.58 9.65 20.71
N PRO A 388 6.66 10.32 20.29
CA PRO A 388 7.23 10.03 18.96
C PRO A 388 7.73 8.60 18.80
N SER A 389 8.41 8.05 19.81
CA SER A 389 8.92 6.67 19.74
C SER A 389 9.02 6.02 21.12
N THR A 390 8.68 4.73 21.19
CA THR A 390 8.88 3.87 22.36
C THR A 390 9.49 2.52 21.90
N PRO A 391 10.71 2.14 22.33
CA PRO A 391 11.71 2.97 23.04
C PRO A 391 12.07 4.25 22.28
N GLY A 392 12.82 5.14 22.94
CA GLY A 392 13.24 6.41 22.34
C GLY A 392 13.91 6.24 20.97
N ALA A 393 13.71 7.20 20.09
CA ALA A 393 14.24 7.16 18.72
C ALA A 393 15.79 7.21 18.70
N PRO A 394 16.44 6.53 17.73
CA PRO A 394 17.86 6.68 17.46
C PRO A 394 18.25 8.12 17.08
N ALA A 395 19.51 8.49 17.26
CA ALA A 395 19.99 9.84 16.95
C ALA A 395 19.88 10.25 15.47
N SER A 396 19.71 9.29 14.57
CA SER A 396 19.49 9.53 13.14
C SER A 396 18.00 9.71 12.77
N VAL A 397 17.12 9.79 13.78
CA VAL A 397 15.68 9.98 13.58
C VAL A 397 15.26 11.28 14.26
N ASP A 398 14.76 12.22 13.47
CA ASP A 398 14.23 13.49 13.97
C ASP A 398 12.86 13.26 14.62
N THR A 399 12.59 13.97 15.72
CA THR A 399 11.32 13.80 16.45
C THR A 399 10.67 15.13 16.77
N GLN A 400 9.34 15.21 16.67
CA GLN A 400 8.51 16.32 17.11
C GLN A 400 7.31 15.80 17.91
N THR A 401 6.99 16.50 19.00
CA THR A 401 5.81 16.22 19.85
C THR A 401 4.87 17.42 19.88
N GLY A 402 3.58 17.19 19.96
CA GLY A 402 2.56 18.23 20.06
C GLY A 402 1.96 18.61 18.72
N GLY A 403 1.76 19.91 18.45
CA GLY A 403 1.16 20.34 17.18
C GLY A 403 2.04 19.98 15.97
N LEU A 404 1.47 19.33 14.98
CA LEU A 404 2.18 19.05 13.72
C LEU A 404 2.33 20.35 12.92
N THR A 405 3.55 20.72 12.62
CA THR A 405 3.85 21.79 11.68
C THR A 405 4.11 21.18 10.29
N ASN A 406 3.55 21.78 9.25
CA ASN A 406 3.77 21.29 7.88
C ASN A 406 5.25 21.17 7.51
N ASP A 407 6.08 22.04 8.08
CA ASP A 407 7.50 22.10 7.77
C ASP A 407 8.29 20.95 8.40
N PHE A 408 7.81 20.33 9.50
CA PHE A 408 8.57 19.27 10.18
C PHE A 408 8.79 18.04 9.31
N LEU A 409 7.74 17.56 8.61
CA LEU A 409 7.88 16.43 7.70
C LEU A 409 8.43 16.85 6.32
N GLY A 410 8.55 18.15 6.07
CA GLY A 410 9.05 18.69 4.82
C GLY A 410 8.20 18.33 3.60
N LEU A 411 6.93 17.97 3.77
CA LEU A 411 6.02 17.56 2.70
C LEU A 411 5.20 18.75 2.16
N THR A 412 4.87 18.75 0.87
CA THR A 412 4.25 19.90 0.21
C THR A 412 2.82 20.19 0.68
N SER A 413 1.93 19.21 0.65
CA SER A 413 0.55 19.32 1.15
C SER A 413 -0.04 17.95 1.48
N PRO A 414 0.55 17.25 2.45
CA PRO A 414 0.24 15.83 2.71
C PRO A 414 -1.17 15.65 3.26
N PHE A 415 -1.72 16.67 3.94
CA PHE A 415 -3.04 16.63 4.58
C PHE A 415 -4.14 17.35 3.78
N SER A 416 -3.94 17.58 2.50
CA SER A 416 -5.00 18.00 1.60
C SER A 416 -5.90 16.79 1.29
N LEU A 417 -6.72 16.39 2.26
CA LEU A 417 -7.51 15.17 2.28
C LEU A 417 -9.00 15.49 2.30
N SER A 418 -9.82 14.74 1.59
CA SER A 418 -11.27 14.92 1.55
C SER A 418 -11.98 13.59 1.33
N CYS A 419 -13.06 13.36 2.08
CA CYS A 419 -14.01 12.28 1.83
C CYS A 419 -15.24 12.78 1.02
N SER A 420 -15.19 13.99 0.48
CA SER A 420 -16.30 14.57 -0.26
C SER A 420 -16.42 13.94 -1.65
N CYS A 421 -17.62 13.50 -1.98
CA CYS A 421 -17.97 13.03 -3.31
C CYS A 421 -17.89 14.12 -4.40
N THR A 422 -18.13 15.39 -4.02
CA THR A 422 -18.26 16.51 -4.97
C THR A 422 -17.10 17.48 -4.95
N SER A 423 -16.28 17.42 -3.92
CA SER A 423 -15.17 18.37 -3.70
C SER A 423 -13.91 17.62 -3.26
N PRO A 424 -13.28 16.84 -4.17
CA PRO A 424 -12.08 16.09 -3.83
C PRO A 424 -10.92 17.03 -3.55
N SER A 425 -10.11 16.68 -2.58
CA SER A 425 -8.78 17.25 -2.37
C SER A 425 -7.71 16.28 -2.81
N ILE A 426 -6.60 16.80 -3.29
CA ILE A 426 -5.50 15.97 -3.79
C ILE A 426 -4.30 16.18 -2.86
N PRO A 427 -3.90 15.15 -2.10
CA PRO A 427 -2.71 15.24 -1.29
C PRO A 427 -1.45 15.30 -2.17
N ASN A 428 -0.42 15.93 -1.65
CA ASN A 428 0.89 15.95 -2.27
C ASN A 428 1.96 15.52 -1.27
N PHE A 429 2.49 14.34 -1.46
CA PHE A 429 3.47 13.70 -0.58
C PHE A 429 4.93 13.95 -1.03
N THR A 430 5.18 14.85 -1.99
CA THR A 430 6.55 15.19 -2.38
C THR A 430 7.24 15.98 -1.28
N SER A 431 8.54 15.74 -1.12
CA SER A 431 9.38 16.55 -0.24
C SER A 431 9.62 17.94 -0.83
N GLN A 432 9.47 18.99 -0.02
CA GLN A 432 9.84 20.37 -0.36
C GLN A 432 11.36 20.55 -0.39
N SER A 433 12.05 19.88 0.52
CA SER A 433 13.50 19.86 0.60
C SER A 433 13.88 18.45 1.05
N PRO A 434 14.34 17.58 0.13
CA PRO A 434 14.66 16.22 0.49
C PRO A 434 15.73 16.22 1.57
N VAL A 435 15.39 15.71 2.74
CA VAL A 435 16.38 15.38 3.76
C VAL A 435 17.21 14.23 3.22
N ALA A 436 18.53 14.34 3.31
CA ALA A 436 19.41 13.30 2.82
C ALA A 436 19.06 11.96 3.47
N ALA A 437 18.77 10.98 2.67
CA ALA A 437 18.52 9.64 3.15
C ALA A 437 19.81 8.95 3.57
N GLY A 438 19.71 8.06 4.54
CA GLY A 438 20.78 7.13 4.86
C GLY A 438 20.97 6.07 3.78
N THR A 439 22.04 5.32 3.88
CA THR A 439 22.32 4.16 3.02
C THR A 439 21.18 3.15 3.08
N LEU A 440 20.75 2.65 1.92
CA LEU A 440 19.81 1.54 1.86
C LEU A 440 20.34 0.34 2.66
N PRO A 441 19.48 -0.41 3.33
CA PRO A 441 19.92 -1.53 4.13
C PRO A 441 20.55 -2.60 3.24
N ALA A 442 21.75 -3.05 3.62
CA ALA A 442 22.27 -4.32 3.16
C ALA A 442 21.50 -5.42 3.89
N VAL A 443 20.76 -6.24 3.16
CA VAL A 443 19.86 -7.20 3.78
C VAL A 443 20.35 -8.60 3.63
N THR A 444 20.68 -9.20 4.76
CA THR A 444 20.89 -10.64 4.90
C THR A 444 19.79 -11.19 5.80
N HIS A 445 18.93 -12.06 5.28
CA HIS A 445 18.00 -12.83 6.10
C HIS A 445 18.62 -14.17 6.50
N ALA A 446 18.22 -14.68 7.69
CA ALA A 446 18.46 -16.07 8.03
C ALA A 446 17.62 -16.94 7.07
N GLY A 447 18.20 -17.36 5.95
CA GLY A 447 17.50 -18.15 4.93
C GLY A 447 17.76 -17.71 3.49
N GLY A 448 18.44 -16.59 3.26
CA GLY A 448 18.80 -16.14 1.92
C GLY A 448 19.18 -14.67 1.84
N VAL A 449 19.90 -14.35 0.80
CA VAL A 449 20.19 -12.97 0.41
C VAL A 449 19.00 -12.49 -0.42
N PHE A 450 18.44 -11.32 -0.12
CA PHE A 450 17.51 -10.68 -1.06
C PHE A 450 18.19 -10.58 -2.42
N PRO A 451 17.49 -10.87 -3.53
CA PRO A 451 18.07 -10.71 -4.84
C PRO A 451 18.64 -9.31 -4.99
N ALA A 452 19.85 -9.20 -5.52
CA ALA A 452 20.43 -7.90 -5.84
C ALA A 452 19.45 -7.12 -6.73
N GLY A 453 19.11 -5.87 -6.33
CA GLY A 453 18.16 -5.03 -7.05
C GLY A 453 16.71 -5.06 -6.54
N THR A 454 16.40 -5.72 -5.42
CA THR A 454 15.07 -5.61 -4.80
C THR A 454 14.77 -4.19 -4.31
N MET A 455 15.78 -3.45 -3.81
CA MET A 455 15.67 -2.04 -3.48
C MET A 455 16.19 -1.17 -4.61
N ASP A 456 15.44 -0.12 -4.95
CA ASP A 456 15.88 0.89 -5.92
C ASP A 456 16.86 1.86 -5.25
N SER A 457 18.02 2.04 -5.85
CA SER A 457 19.05 2.94 -5.34
C SER A 457 18.61 4.41 -5.29
N ALA A 458 17.59 4.80 -6.06
CA ALA A 458 16.99 6.13 -5.98
C ALA A 458 16.46 6.46 -4.58
N GLY A 459 16.03 5.45 -3.82
CA GLY A 459 15.57 5.61 -2.44
C GLY A 459 16.64 6.08 -1.46
N SER A 460 17.93 5.99 -1.79
CA SER A 460 19.01 6.54 -0.97
C SER A 460 19.14 8.07 -1.05
N ALA A 461 18.37 8.71 -1.91
CA ALA A 461 18.45 10.16 -2.12
C ALA A 461 17.49 10.97 -1.23
N PHE A 462 16.50 10.33 -0.58
CA PHE A 462 15.49 11.05 0.20
C PHE A 462 14.83 10.16 1.28
N GLN A 463 14.25 10.79 2.29
CA GLN A 463 13.36 10.16 3.26
C GLN A 463 11.90 10.19 2.76
N GLY A 464 11.07 9.25 3.23
CA GLY A 464 9.67 9.12 2.84
C GLY A 464 9.48 8.46 1.47
N ALA A 465 8.23 8.31 1.08
CA ALA A 465 7.83 7.58 -0.12
C ALA A 465 8.19 8.29 -1.44
N MET A 466 8.22 9.62 -1.41
CA MET A 466 8.44 10.46 -2.59
C MET A 466 9.54 11.48 -2.31
N GLY A 467 10.48 11.61 -3.24
CA GLY A 467 11.41 12.74 -3.26
C GLY A 467 10.73 14.01 -3.77
N THR A 468 11.42 14.78 -4.61
CA THR A 468 10.84 15.97 -5.24
C THR A 468 9.88 15.67 -6.38
N SER A 469 9.77 14.41 -6.78
CA SER A 469 8.93 13.96 -7.90
C SER A 469 7.87 12.98 -7.44
N ARG A 470 6.67 13.17 -7.93
CA ARG A 470 5.52 12.29 -7.66
C ARG A 470 5.58 11.07 -8.58
N TRP A 471 5.58 9.87 -7.99
CA TRP A 471 5.39 8.62 -8.73
C TRP A 471 3.92 8.17 -8.73
N ASP A 472 3.10 8.75 -7.87
CA ASP A 472 1.64 8.52 -7.83
C ASP A 472 0.89 9.28 -8.95
N LEU A 473 1.58 10.18 -9.67
CA LEU A 473 0.99 10.86 -10.81
C LEU A 473 0.84 9.91 -11.99
N GLY A 474 -0.36 9.85 -12.48
CA GLY A 474 -0.70 9.17 -13.72
C GLY A 474 -2.12 9.51 -14.08
N THR A 475 -2.49 9.33 -15.35
CA THR A 475 -3.78 9.83 -15.78
C THR A 475 -4.92 9.14 -15.04
N TYR A 476 -4.75 7.89 -14.57
CA TYR A 476 -5.81 7.16 -13.88
C TYR A 476 -5.33 6.11 -12.87
N TRP A 477 -4.04 5.82 -12.74
CA TRP A 477 -3.62 4.69 -11.92
C TRP A 477 -3.79 4.94 -10.40
N THR A 478 -3.81 6.21 -9.98
CA THR A 478 -4.25 6.58 -8.63
C THR A 478 -5.52 7.40 -8.70
N SER A 479 -6.34 7.29 -7.68
CA SER A 479 -7.50 8.15 -7.50
C SER A 479 -7.63 8.53 -6.03
N TYR A 480 -7.87 9.80 -5.76
CA TYR A 480 -8.17 10.33 -4.43
C TYR A 480 -9.62 10.84 -4.32
N ASN A 481 -10.37 10.77 -5.41
CA ASN A 481 -11.80 11.08 -5.48
C ASN A 481 -12.63 9.82 -5.74
N LEU A 482 -12.38 8.76 -4.99
CA LEU A 482 -12.97 7.44 -5.23
C LEU A 482 -14.49 7.44 -5.15
N GLN A 483 -15.06 8.22 -4.24
CA GLN A 483 -16.52 8.35 -4.10
C GLN A 483 -17.17 9.04 -5.31
N GLY A 484 -16.48 9.96 -5.96
CA GLY A 484 -16.96 10.72 -7.11
C GLY A 484 -16.62 10.10 -8.48
N ASN A 485 -15.89 8.99 -8.53
CA ASN A 485 -15.57 8.32 -9.78
C ASN A 485 -16.86 7.78 -10.45
N THR A 486 -17.00 7.99 -11.74
CA THR A 486 -18.23 7.69 -12.50
C THR A 486 -18.24 6.35 -13.20
N TYR A 487 -17.27 5.49 -12.92
CA TYR A 487 -17.27 4.11 -13.38
C TYR A 487 -18.08 3.21 -12.49
#